data_83b690ccd44677ba2e856c50bc091e9f
#
_entry.id   83b690ccd44677ba2e856c50bc091e9f
#
_cell.length_a   1.000
_cell.length_b   1.000
_cell.length_c   1.000
_cell.angle_alpha   90.00
_cell.angle_beta   90.00
_cell.angle_gamma   90.00
#
_symmetry.space_group_name_H-M   'P 1'
#
loop_
_entity.id
_entity.type
_entity.pdbx_description
1 polymer ?
#
loop_
_entity_poly.entity_id
_entity_poly.type
_entity_poly.pdbx_seq_one_letter_code
_entity_poly.pdbx_strand_id
1 'polypeptide(L)'
;MKSKIIYLLAIVLVSCVSDEISELTIKTANINSISSYSAISGGEIITDNALPVLANGVCWSLKQYPTYADNHSTDSLGTGKFTSKIINLNADSTYYVRSYFINEFDTIYGDQVSFRTLNKIVFNPQISYGSVTDIDGNIYKTVSIGTQTWMAENLKVTRFQNGDLIANETDLAKWGHFQITTSAYCWYNNDSSNKDSYGALYNWFAASDTRNIAPSGWRVASAEDWSKLELYLNPFNNHQSNAGNKLRETTSAHWKNTNDFSISTNQTGFTALPAGKVVTLPFGFMDIASSCAYFWTNTGTLDGSSCVYLGAEISLDYMQPNCKGFSIRCVKN
;
A
#
# COMPACT_ATOMS: atom_id res chain seq x y z
N MET A 1 18.54 -99.42 5.59
CA MET A 1 19.06 -98.11 6.00
C MET A 1 18.52 -97.06 5.07
N LYS A 2 17.59 -96.22 5.57
CA LYS A 2 16.91 -95.13 4.77
C LYS A 2 17.61 -93.81 5.09
N SER A 3 18.30 -93.27 4.09
CA SER A 3 18.96 -91.94 4.23
C SER A 3 17.90 -90.88 4.11
N LYS A 4 17.84 -90.02 5.12
CA LYS A 4 16.99 -88.80 5.11
C LYS A 4 17.83 -87.64 4.58
N ILE A 5 17.44 -87.12 3.41
CA ILE A 5 17.96 -85.86 2.87
C ILE A 5 17.20 -84.73 3.47
N ILE A 6 17.93 -83.87 4.21
CA ILE A 6 17.38 -82.59 4.80
C ILE A 6 17.65 -81.50 3.76
N TYR A 7 16.54 -80.94 3.22
CA TYR A 7 16.60 -79.68 2.42
C TYR A 7 16.64 -78.48 3.34
N LEU A 8 17.75 -77.75 3.26
CA LEU A 8 17.87 -76.47 3.95
C LEU A 8 17.27 -75.37 3.06
N LEU A 9 16.11 -74.88 3.48
CA LEU A 9 15.42 -73.77 2.77
C LEU A 9 16.06 -72.44 3.23
N ALA A 10 16.90 -71.83 2.34
CA ALA A 10 17.44 -70.50 2.57
C ALA A 10 16.35 -69.46 2.29
N ILE A 11 15.82 -68.84 3.33
CA ILE A 11 14.91 -67.66 3.22
C ILE A 11 15.80 -66.47 2.94
N VAL A 12 15.80 -65.99 1.70
CA VAL A 12 16.37 -64.68 1.34
C VAL A 12 15.36 -63.61 1.76
N LEU A 13 15.65 -62.93 2.87
CA LEU A 13 14.92 -61.70 3.23
C LEU A 13 15.37 -60.59 2.29
N VAL A 14 14.56 -60.28 1.27
CA VAL A 14 14.68 -59.07 0.49
C VAL A 14 14.16 -57.96 1.39
N SER A 15 15.05 -57.19 1.98
CA SER A 15 14.71 -55.91 2.61
C SER A 15 14.28 -54.94 1.51
N CYS A 16 12.98 -54.74 1.36
CA CYS A 16 12.48 -53.56 0.66
C CYS A 16 12.90 -52.32 1.47
N VAL A 17 13.98 -51.69 1.07
CA VAL A 17 14.20 -50.29 1.44
C VAL A 17 13.14 -49.51 0.67
N SER A 18 12.12 -49.05 1.37
CA SER A 18 11.24 -47.99 0.83
C SER A 18 12.13 -46.76 0.71
N ASP A 19 12.60 -46.46 -0.49
CA ASP A 19 13.06 -45.13 -0.79
C ASP A 19 11.86 -44.21 -0.51
N GLU A 20 11.88 -43.53 0.64
CA GLU A 20 10.96 -42.39 0.87
C GLU A 20 11.33 -41.38 -0.21
N ILE A 21 10.45 -41.26 -1.21
CA ILE A 21 10.55 -40.21 -2.23
C ILE A 21 10.37 -38.91 -1.46
N SER A 22 11.50 -38.22 -1.23
CA SER A 22 11.47 -36.92 -0.60
C SER A 22 10.60 -35.98 -1.45
N GLU A 23 9.51 -35.49 -0.87
CA GLU A 23 8.55 -34.65 -1.55
C GLU A 23 9.12 -33.24 -1.64
N LEU A 24 9.66 -32.90 -2.81
CA LEU A 24 10.10 -31.54 -3.11
C LEU A 24 8.90 -30.71 -3.57
N THR A 25 8.42 -29.82 -2.72
CA THR A 25 7.24 -29.00 -3.00
C THR A 25 7.52 -27.52 -2.82
N ILE A 26 6.72 -26.71 -3.49
CA ILE A 26 6.72 -25.26 -3.32
C ILE A 26 5.29 -24.77 -3.15
N LYS A 27 5.07 -23.86 -2.19
CA LYS A 27 3.79 -23.20 -1.94
C LYS A 27 3.88 -21.74 -2.35
N THR A 28 2.88 -21.24 -3.06
CA THR A 28 2.77 -19.83 -3.39
C THR A 28 2.21 -19.07 -2.18
N ALA A 29 2.87 -17.98 -1.79
CA ALA A 29 2.41 -17.12 -0.72
C ALA A 29 1.21 -16.27 -1.16
N ASN A 30 0.38 -15.86 -0.18
CA ASN A 30 -0.71 -14.91 -0.44
C ASN A 30 -0.17 -13.59 -0.95
N ILE A 31 -0.96 -12.95 -1.83
CA ILE A 31 -0.64 -11.63 -2.35
C ILE A 31 -0.98 -10.56 -1.31
N ASN A 32 -0.09 -9.59 -1.16
CA ASN A 32 -0.28 -8.43 -0.30
C ASN A 32 0.30 -7.16 -0.95
N SER A 33 0.17 -6.01 -0.28
CA SER A 33 0.67 -4.71 -0.76
C SER A 33 0.30 -4.42 -2.22
N ILE A 34 -0.96 -4.68 -2.59
CA ILE A 34 -1.45 -4.50 -3.96
C ILE A 34 -1.61 -3.01 -4.25
N SER A 35 -0.97 -2.54 -5.32
CA SER A 35 -1.15 -1.20 -5.90
C SER A 35 -1.73 -1.26 -7.31
N SER A 36 -1.77 -0.14 -8.01
CA SER A 36 -2.21 -0.10 -9.43
C SER A 36 -1.17 -0.66 -10.41
N TYR A 37 0.07 -0.91 -9.98
CA TYR A 37 1.16 -1.35 -10.87
C TYR A 37 2.16 -2.32 -10.22
N SER A 38 1.92 -2.69 -8.95
CA SER A 38 2.77 -3.64 -8.22
C SER A 38 1.99 -4.44 -7.19
N ALA A 39 2.57 -5.53 -6.72
CA ALA A 39 2.13 -6.33 -5.59
C ALA A 39 3.32 -7.05 -4.95
N ILE A 40 3.12 -7.63 -3.77
CA ILE A 40 4.10 -8.49 -3.11
C ILE A 40 3.50 -9.89 -2.98
N SER A 41 4.32 -10.89 -3.30
CA SER A 41 4.04 -12.30 -3.09
C SER A 41 5.31 -13.00 -2.60
N GLY A 42 5.48 -14.25 -2.95
CA GLY A 42 6.63 -15.09 -2.64
C GLY A 42 6.26 -16.56 -2.62
N GLY A 43 6.99 -17.33 -1.86
CA GLY A 43 6.71 -18.74 -1.70
C GLY A 43 7.47 -19.37 -0.53
N GLU A 44 7.25 -20.66 -0.38
CA GLU A 44 7.97 -21.50 0.57
C GLU A 44 8.39 -22.80 -0.13
N ILE A 45 9.70 -23.00 -0.28
CA ILE A 45 10.29 -24.23 -0.84
C ILE A 45 10.50 -25.20 0.32
N ILE A 46 9.81 -26.33 0.27
CA ILE A 46 9.86 -27.41 1.27
C ILE A 46 10.59 -28.58 0.65
N THR A 47 11.72 -28.94 1.24
CA THR A 47 12.51 -30.10 0.83
C THR A 47 13.19 -30.67 2.06
N ASP A 48 13.26 -31.99 2.13
CA ASP A 48 14.02 -32.76 3.11
C ASP A 48 15.41 -33.16 2.59
N ASN A 49 15.67 -32.94 1.29
CA ASN A 49 16.96 -33.18 0.65
C ASN A 49 17.56 -31.87 0.11
N ALA A 50 18.88 -31.73 0.26
CA ALA A 50 19.62 -30.56 -0.20
C ALA A 50 19.82 -30.57 -1.73
N LEU A 51 18.72 -30.54 -2.52
CA LEU A 51 18.82 -30.31 -3.95
C LEU A 51 19.21 -28.86 -4.22
N PRO A 52 20.19 -28.60 -5.08
CA PRO A 52 20.58 -27.24 -5.40
C PRO A 52 19.42 -26.50 -6.09
N VAL A 53 18.95 -25.41 -5.45
CA VAL A 53 18.03 -24.46 -6.06
C VAL A 53 18.84 -23.49 -6.92
N LEU A 54 18.71 -23.58 -8.24
CA LEU A 54 19.44 -22.75 -9.19
C LEU A 54 18.80 -21.37 -9.37
N ALA A 55 17.47 -21.29 -9.25
CA ALA A 55 16.70 -20.04 -9.23
C ALA A 55 15.37 -20.25 -8.52
N ASN A 56 14.84 -19.22 -7.91
CA ASN A 56 13.48 -19.18 -7.36
C ASN A 56 12.88 -17.80 -7.54
N GLY A 57 11.56 -17.72 -7.40
CA GLY A 57 10.81 -16.48 -7.53
C GLY A 57 9.33 -16.75 -7.71
N VAL A 58 8.64 -15.72 -8.22
CA VAL A 58 7.26 -15.84 -8.69
C VAL A 58 7.18 -15.52 -10.18
N CYS A 59 6.28 -16.18 -10.89
CA CYS A 59 5.89 -15.81 -12.26
C CYS A 59 4.46 -15.30 -12.24
N TRP A 60 4.15 -14.31 -13.13
CA TRP A 60 2.82 -13.73 -13.21
C TRP A 60 2.42 -13.37 -14.64
N SER A 61 1.12 -13.46 -14.90
CA SER A 61 0.51 -13.17 -16.19
C SER A 61 -0.96 -12.76 -16.04
N LEU A 62 -1.53 -12.12 -17.07
CA LEU A 62 -2.97 -11.92 -17.21
C LEU A 62 -3.71 -13.23 -17.56
N LYS A 63 -2.98 -14.26 -17.97
CA LYS A 63 -3.50 -15.59 -18.26
C LYS A 63 -3.28 -16.52 -17.07
N GLN A 64 -4.18 -17.47 -16.89
CA GLN A 64 -4.04 -18.51 -15.87
C GLN A 64 -2.81 -19.41 -16.12
N TYR A 65 -2.30 -19.96 -15.03
CA TYR A 65 -1.15 -20.87 -15.00
C TYR A 65 0.14 -20.26 -15.60
N PRO A 66 0.59 -19.09 -15.08
CA PRO A 66 1.82 -18.48 -15.55
C PRO A 66 3.01 -19.42 -15.35
N THR A 67 3.98 -19.31 -16.24
CA THR A 67 5.21 -20.10 -16.25
C THR A 67 6.43 -19.18 -16.19
N TYR A 68 7.63 -19.76 -16.07
CA TYR A 68 8.88 -19.01 -16.13
C TYR A 68 9.11 -18.25 -17.45
N ALA A 69 8.41 -18.62 -18.51
CA ALA A 69 8.44 -17.89 -19.79
C ALA A 69 7.63 -16.59 -19.77
N ASP A 70 6.74 -16.41 -18.79
CA ASP A 70 5.99 -15.16 -18.57
C ASP A 70 6.83 -14.16 -17.76
N ASN A 71 6.21 -13.05 -17.30
CA ASN A 71 6.92 -12.18 -16.36
C ASN A 71 7.28 -12.95 -15.08
N HIS A 72 8.49 -12.74 -14.58
CA HIS A 72 8.95 -13.41 -13.36
C HIS A 72 9.92 -12.55 -12.56
N SER A 73 10.01 -12.80 -11.27
CA SER A 73 11.09 -12.32 -10.41
C SER A 73 12.20 -13.37 -10.32
N THR A 74 13.39 -12.95 -9.95
CA THR A 74 14.46 -13.83 -9.50
C THR A 74 14.91 -13.34 -8.13
N ASP A 75 14.71 -14.18 -7.12
CA ASP A 75 14.96 -13.83 -5.73
C ASP A 75 16.25 -14.52 -5.19
N SER A 76 16.51 -14.40 -3.90
CA SER A 76 17.69 -14.97 -3.28
C SER A 76 17.63 -16.51 -3.29
N LEU A 77 18.73 -17.14 -3.68
CA LEU A 77 18.83 -18.60 -3.74
C LEU A 77 18.69 -19.24 -2.34
N GLY A 78 18.02 -20.39 -2.29
CA GLY A 78 17.89 -21.19 -1.07
C GLY A 78 16.52 -21.84 -0.93
N THR A 79 16.38 -22.64 0.12
CA THR A 79 15.13 -23.28 0.55
C THR A 79 14.43 -22.42 1.62
N GLY A 80 13.17 -22.73 1.92
CA GLY A 80 12.37 -22.01 2.89
C GLY A 80 11.56 -20.86 2.28
N LYS A 81 11.21 -19.87 3.11
CA LYS A 81 10.37 -18.75 2.71
C LYS A 81 11.16 -17.67 1.99
N PHE A 82 10.58 -17.13 0.93
CA PHE A 82 11.08 -15.97 0.20
C PHE A 82 9.97 -14.99 -0.15
N THR A 83 10.34 -13.75 -0.42
CA THR A 83 9.42 -12.66 -0.78
C THR A 83 9.83 -12.07 -2.11
N SER A 84 8.85 -11.88 -3.00
CA SER A 84 9.02 -11.40 -4.36
C SER A 84 8.24 -10.10 -4.58
N LYS A 85 8.84 -9.16 -5.29
CA LYS A 85 8.12 -7.98 -5.81
C LYS A 85 7.61 -8.27 -7.21
N ILE A 86 6.32 -8.05 -7.42
CA ILE A 86 5.63 -8.10 -8.70
C ILE A 86 5.46 -6.66 -9.19
N ILE A 87 6.02 -6.31 -10.32
CA ILE A 87 6.10 -4.94 -10.83
C ILE A 87 5.63 -4.83 -12.28
N ASN A 88 5.49 -3.60 -12.77
CA ASN A 88 5.07 -3.30 -14.15
C ASN A 88 3.69 -3.88 -14.49
N LEU A 89 2.79 -3.85 -13.52
CA LEU A 89 1.42 -4.31 -13.71
C LEU A 89 0.55 -3.24 -14.37
N ASN A 90 -0.46 -3.67 -15.10
CA ASN A 90 -1.53 -2.80 -15.56
C ASN A 90 -2.51 -2.54 -14.40
N ALA A 91 -2.99 -1.31 -14.28
CA ALA A 91 -4.03 -0.97 -13.33
C ALA A 91 -5.35 -1.70 -13.67
N ASP A 92 -6.17 -1.92 -12.64
CA ASP A 92 -7.52 -2.51 -12.76
C ASP A 92 -7.54 -3.85 -13.52
N SER A 93 -6.50 -4.66 -13.36
CA SER A 93 -6.27 -5.89 -14.09
C SER A 93 -6.14 -7.08 -13.15
N THR A 94 -6.71 -8.21 -13.53
CA THR A 94 -6.54 -9.46 -12.78
C THR A 94 -5.30 -10.19 -13.24
N TYR A 95 -4.42 -10.47 -12.30
CA TYR A 95 -3.20 -11.25 -12.51
C TYR A 95 -3.28 -12.59 -11.79
N TYR A 96 -2.66 -13.58 -12.37
CA TYR A 96 -2.43 -14.90 -11.81
C TYR A 96 -0.95 -15.02 -11.46
N VAL A 97 -0.64 -15.65 -10.34
CA VAL A 97 0.74 -15.75 -9.80
C VAL A 97 0.98 -17.19 -9.36
N ARG A 98 2.18 -17.70 -9.61
CA ARG A 98 2.69 -18.94 -9.08
C ARG A 98 4.12 -18.74 -8.60
N SER A 99 4.47 -19.26 -7.45
CA SER A 99 5.87 -19.42 -7.09
C SER A 99 6.52 -20.49 -7.96
N TYR A 100 7.83 -20.36 -8.18
CA TYR A 100 8.60 -21.36 -8.89
C TYR A 100 9.97 -21.52 -8.26
N PHE A 101 10.59 -22.67 -8.48
CA PHE A 101 12.01 -22.86 -8.37
C PHE A 101 12.53 -23.75 -9.51
N ILE A 102 13.79 -23.57 -9.85
CA ILE A 102 14.50 -24.33 -10.89
C ILE A 102 15.62 -25.13 -10.21
N ASN A 103 15.69 -26.41 -10.54
CA ASN A 103 16.82 -27.28 -10.21
C ASN A 103 17.48 -27.79 -11.50
N GLU A 104 18.41 -28.71 -11.38
CA GLU A 104 19.14 -29.29 -12.53
C GLU A 104 18.24 -30.09 -13.51
N PHE A 105 17.04 -30.46 -13.09
CA PHE A 105 16.18 -31.37 -13.84
C PHE A 105 14.94 -30.68 -14.39
N ASP A 106 14.31 -29.75 -13.63
CA ASP A 106 12.99 -29.19 -14.00
C ASP A 106 12.73 -27.81 -13.34
N THR A 107 11.65 -27.18 -13.79
CA THR A 107 11.03 -26.00 -13.15
C THR A 107 9.76 -26.44 -12.44
N ILE A 108 9.75 -26.33 -11.12
CA ILE A 108 8.62 -26.76 -10.28
C ILE A 108 7.83 -25.52 -9.83
N TYR A 109 6.51 -25.63 -9.90
CA TYR A 109 5.59 -24.52 -9.64
C TYR A 109 4.68 -24.82 -8.45
N GLY A 110 4.44 -23.79 -7.64
CA GLY A 110 3.43 -23.80 -6.58
C GLY A 110 2.01 -23.62 -7.12
N ASP A 111 1.06 -23.64 -6.18
CA ASP A 111 -0.35 -23.40 -6.50
C ASP A 111 -0.55 -22.00 -7.09
N GLN A 112 -1.55 -21.87 -7.96
CA GLN A 112 -1.92 -20.58 -8.51
C GLN A 112 -2.74 -19.78 -7.51
N VAL A 113 -2.36 -18.52 -7.30
CA VAL A 113 -3.18 -17.50 -6.66
C VAL A 113 -3.53 -16.42 -7.67
N SER A 114 -4.54 -15.61 -7.38
CA SER A 114 -4.91 -14.47 -8.23
C SER A 114 -5.19 -13.23 -7.40
N PHE A 115 -4.98 -12.06 -8.00
CA PHE A 115 -5.33 -10.76 -7.41
C PHE A 115 -5.70 -9.76 -8.51
N ARG A 116 -6.38 -8.67 -8.11
CA ARG A 116 -6.66 -7.56 -9.01
C ARG A 116 -5.89 -6.34 -8.54
N THR A 117 -5.18 -5.69 -9.45
CA THR A 117 -4.50 -4.42 -9.18
C THR A 117 -5.52 -3.32 -8.91
N LEU A 118 -5.10 -2.33 -8.12
CA LEU A 118 -5.93 -1.16 -7.86
C LEU A 118 -6.11 -0.34 -9.14
N ASN A 119 -7.18 0.46 -9.18
CA ASN A 119 -7.37 1.44 -10.22
C ASN A 119 -6.33 2.56 -10.09
N LYS A 120 -6.05 3.25 -11.19
CA LYS A 120 -5.40 4.57 -11.13
C LYS A 120 -6.37 5.56 -10.48
N ILE A 121 -5.81 6.62 -9.88
CA ILE A 121 -6.61 7.76 -9.43
C ILE A 121 -7.50 8.24 -10.58
N VAL A 122 -8.81 8.27 -10.35
CA VAL A 122 -9.78 8.71 -11.34
C VAL A 122 -10.17 10.15 -11.07
N PHE A 123 -9.58 11.04 -11.84
CA PHE A 123 -9.91 12.46 -11.79
C PHE A 123 -11.23 12.74 -12.51
N ASN A 124 -11.96 13.76 -12.07
CA ASN A 124 -13.19 14.17 -12.73
C ASN A 124 -12.86 14.78 -14.10
N PRO A 125 -13.30 14.18 -15.23
CA PRO A 125 -12.95 14.64 -16.58
C PRO A 125 -13.65 15.97 -16.96
N GLN A 126 -14.64 16.41 -16.18
CA GLN A 126 -15.35 17.70 -16.40
C GLN A 126 -14.60 18.88 -15.78
N ILE A 127 -13.54 18.62 -14.99
CA ILE A 127 -12.78 19.65 -14.28
C ILE A 127 -11.48 19.94 -15.03
N SER A 128 -11.18 21.22 -15.20
CA SER A 128 -9.89 21.66 -15.70
C SER A 128 -8.88 21.71 -14.55
N TYR A 129 -7.84 20.91 -14.64
CA TYR A 129 -6.77 20.85 -13.65
C TYR A 129 -5.55 21.65 -14.10
N GLY A 130 -4.98 22.42 -13.17
CA GLY A 130 -3.61 22.91 -13.27
C GLY A 130 -2.61 21.87 -12.77
N SER A 131 -1.37 22.30 -12.56
CA SER A 131 -0.33 21.46 -11.96
C SER A 131 0.62 22.25 -11.08
N VAL A 132 1.29 21.54 -10.16
CA VAL A 132 2.40 22.04 -9.35
C VAL A 132 3.45 20.94 -9.20
N THR A 133 4.71 21.34 -9.12
CA THR A 133 5.84 20.40 -8.92
C THR A 133 6.51 20.69 -7.59
N ASP A 134 6.81 19.64 -6.82
CA ASP A 134 7.57 19.76 -5.58
C ASP A 134 9.10 19.68 -5.81
N ILE A 135 9.88 19.79 -4.74
CA ILE A 135 11.34 19.77 -4.78
C ILE A 135 11.92 18.41 -5.23
N ASP A 136 11.18 17.31 -5.03
CA ASP A 136 11.58 15.97 -5.49
C ASP A 136 11.23 15.74 -6.98
N GLY A 137 10.60 16.73 -7.65
CA GLY A 137 10.15 16.62 -9.05
C GLY A 137 8.81 15.89 -9.21
N ASN A 138 8.09 15.58 -8.13
CA ASN A 138 6.74 15.00 -8.23
C ASN A 138 5.78 16.07 -8.75
N ILE A 139 4.97 15.72 -9.76
CA ILE A 139 3.95 16.58 -10.34
C ILE A 139 2.60 16.19 -9.76
N TYR A 140 1.83 17.19 -9.32
CA TYR A 140 0.50 17.05 -8.75
C TYR A 140 -0.51 17.87 -9.55
N LYS A 141 -1.69 17.32 -9.79
CA LYS A 141 -2.82 18.10 -10.29
C LYS A 141 -3.30 19.10 -9.25
N THR A 142 -3.79 20.25 -9.71
CA THR A 142 -4.37 21.29 -8.87
C THR A 142 -5.74 21.68 -9.36
N VAL A 143 -6.62 22.14 -8.44
CA VAL A 143 -7.99 22.53 -8.76
C VAL A 143 -8.40 23.74 -7.92
N SER A 144 -9.14 24.65 -8.52
CA SER A 144 -9.74 25.79 -7.83
C SER A 144 -11.12 25.42 -7.30
N ILE A 145 -11.35 25.62 -6.00
CA ILE A 145 -12.62 25.34 -5.31
C ILE A 145 -12.97 26.59 -4.51
N GLY A 146 -14.03 27.27 -4.90
CA GLY A 146 -14.34 28.59 -4.34
C GLY A 146 -13.22 29.58 -4.60
N THR A 147 -12.69 30.19 -3.55
CA THR A 147 -11.57 31.14 -3.60
C THR A 147 -10.20 30.50 -3.36
N GLN A 148 -10.16 29.17 -3.16
CA GLN A 148 -8.93 28.45 -2.84
C GLN A 148 -8.47 27.59 -4.01
N THR A 149 -7.15 27.45 -4.17
CA THR A 149 -6.56 26.47 -5.11
C THR A 149 -5.89 25.36 -4.30
N TRP A 150 -6.33 24.13 -4.50
CA TRP A 150 -5.91 22.93 -3.79
C TRP A 150 -5.12 21.98 -4.67
N MET A 151 -4.22 21.21 -4.09
CA MET A 151 -3.73 19.99 -4.73
C MET A 151 -4.87 18.96 -4.81
N ALA A 152 -5.00 18.29 -5.93
CA ALA A 152 -5.97 17.21 -6.15
C ALA A 152 -5.41 15.82 -5.80
N GLU A 153 -4.18 15.75 -5.34
CA GLU A 153 -3.46 14.54 -4.94
C GLU A 153 -2.81 14.72 -3.56
N ASN A 154 -2.61 13.62 -2.86
CA ASN A 154 -1.89 13.64 -1.59
C ASN A 154 -0.40 13.91 -1.80
N LEU A 155 0.19 14.68 -0.90
CA LEU A 155 1.62 14.97 -0.94
C LEU A 155 2.46 13.69 -0.81
N LYS A 156 3.58 13.61 -1.56
CA LYS A 156 4.49 12.46 -1.56
C LYS A 156 5.96 12.85 -1.58
N VAL A 157 6.26 14.08 -1.15
CA VAL A 157 7.61 14.64 -1.07
C VAL A 157 8.39 14.01 0.08
N THR A 158 9.71 13.89 -0.08
CA THR A 158 10.61 13.33 0.94
C THR A 158 11.59 14.37 1.51
N ARG A 159 11.44 15.64 1.09
CA ARG A 159 12.29 16.77 1.47
C ARG A 159 11.46 18.00 1.80
N PHE A 160 12.03 18.86 2.64
CA PHE A 160 11.56 20.22 2.82
C PHE A 160 11.96 21.12 1.67
N GLN A 161 11.34 22.29 1.54
CA GLN A 161 11.66 23.27 0.47
C GLN A 161 13.13 23.71 0.44
N ASN A 162 13.83 23.67 1.56
CA ASN A 162 15.25 24.00 1.65
C ASN A 162 16.19 22.86 1.21
N GLY A 163 15.63 21.68 0.85
CA GLY A 163 16.37 20.50 0.41
C GLY A 163 16.69 19.49 1.53
N ASP A 164 16.46 19.82 2.80
CA ASP A 164 16.66 18.90 3.91
C ASP A 164 15.77 17.67 3.78
N LEU A 165 16.32 16.49 4.08
CA LEU A 165 15.59 15.24 4.06
C LEU A 165 14.60 15.16 5.23
N ILE A 166 13.42 14.63 4.98
CA ILE A 166 12.48 14.17 6.00
C ILE A 166 12.81 12.70 6.29
N ALA A 167 12.88 12.33 7.56
CA ALA A 167 13.19 10.95 7.94
C ALA A 167 12.09 9.97 7.47
N ASN A 168 12.50 8.91 6.77
CA ASN A 168 11.59 7.79 6.49
C ASN A 168 11.59 6.83 7.69
N GLU A 169 10.56 6.89 8.53
CA GLU A 169 10.47 6.07 9.73
C GLU A 169 9.63 4.82 9.47
N THR A 170 10.30 3.67 9.45
CA THR A 170 9.66 2.37 9.19
C THR A 170 9.36 1.56 10.44
N ASP A 171 9.88 1.97 11.58
CA ASP A 171 9.60 1.32 12.87
C ASP A 171 8.23 1.77 13.42
N LEU A 172 7.24 0.88 13.32
CA LEU A 172 5.88 1.14 13.77
C LEU A 172 5.77 1.41 15.28
N ALA A 173 6.71 0.92 16.09
CA ALA A 173 6.70 1.18 17.53
C ALA A 173 6.90 2.66 17.83
N LYS A 174 7.66 3.37 17.01
CA LYS A 174 7.92 4.80 17.19
C LYS A 174 6.70 5.66 16.89
N TRP A 175 5.84 5.29 15.96
CA TRP A 175 4.64 6.05 15.57
C TRP A 175 3.59 6.14 16.68
N GLY A 176 3.72 5.35 17.72
CA GLY A 176 2.67 5.19 18.71
C GLY A 176 2.96 5.68 20.13
N HIS A 177 4.18 5.83 20.51
CA HIS A 177 4.55 6.06 21.91
C HIS A 177 5.15 7.44 22.19
N PHE A 178 4.79 8.44 21.39
CA PHE A 178 5.39 9.78 21.46
C PHE A 178 6.93 9.78 21.32
N GLN A 179 7.49 8.74 20.72
CA GLN A 179 8.93 8.60 20.53
C GLN A 179 9.44 9.38 19.32
N ILE A 180 8.57 9.65 18.34
CA ILE A 180 8.91 10.53 17.21
C ILE A 180 8.57 11.96 17.61
N THR A 181 9.59 12.75 17.88
CA THR A 181 9.49 14.17 18.23
C THR A 181 10.01 15.09 17.12
N THR A 182 10.38 14.52 15.98
CA THR A 182 10.91 15.21 14.81
C THR A 182 10.10 14.85 13.57
N SER A 183 10.26 15.63 12.51
CA SER A 183 9.58 15.42 11.24
C SER A 183 9.89 14.06 10.63
N ALA A 184 8.85 13.28 10.33
CA ALA A 184 8.97 11.96 9.74
C ALA A 184 7.82 11.67 8.75
N TYR A 185 8.08 10.74 7.84
CA TYR A 185 7.08 10.16 6.97
C TYR A 185 7.27 8.63 6.85
N CYS A 186 6.25 7.95 6.38
CA CYS A 186 6.35 6.58 5.86
C CYS A 186 5.38 6.39 4.68
N TRP A 187 5.60 5.33 3.93
CA TRP A 187 4.60 4.84 2.97
C TRP A 187 3.63 3.91 3.69
N TYR A 188 2.39 3.80 3.22
CA TYR A 188 1.47 2.83 3.78
C TYR A 188 2.07 1.41 3.70
N ASN A 189 1.99 0.65 4.78
CA ASN A 189 2.66 -0.66 4.96
C ASN A 189 4.19 -0.63 4.76
N ASN A 190 4.84 0.52 4.90
CA ASN A 190 6.26 0.71 4.56
C ASN A 190 6.59 0.33 3.12
N ASP A 191 5.61 0.35 2.22
CA ASP A 191 5.75 -0.03 0.83
C ASP A 191 5.68 1.20 -0.08
N SER A 192 6.81 1.54 -0.69
CA SER A 192 6.93 2.69 -1.61
C SER A 192 6.08 2.55 -2.88
N SER A 193 5.56 1.37 -3.20
CA SER A 193 4.63 1.19 -4.31
C SER A 193 3.30 1.91 -4.09
N ASN A 194 2.95 2.23 -2.84
CA ASN A 194 1.78 3.02 -2.50
C ASN A 194 1.93 4.53 -2.76
N LYS A 195 3.17 5.00 -3.05
CA LYS A 195 3.50 6.41 -3.25
C LYS A 195 2.59 7.11 -4.25
N ASP A 196 2.42 6.53 -5.44
CA ASP A 196 1.72 7.21 -6.53
C ASP A 196 0.20 7.14 -6.44
N SER A 197 -0.33 6.15 -5.74
CA SER A 197 -1.77 6.03 -5.49
C SER A 197 -2.21 6.88 -4.29
N TYR A 198 -1.53 6.74 -3.16
CA TYR A 198 -2.01 7.27 -1.89
C TYR A 198 -1.17 8.42 -1.31
N GLY A 199 0.01 8.70 -1.87
CA GLY A 199 0.97 9.64 -1.28
C GLY A 199 1.67 9.06 -0.05
N ALA A 200 2.31 9.93 0.74
CA ALA A 200 2.95 9.56 1.98
C ALA A 200 2.05 9.86 3.21
N LEU A 201 2.31 9.16 4.29
CA LEU A 201 1.76 9.42 5.61
C LEU A 201 2.84 10.17 6.41
N TYR A 202 2.55 11.38 6.83
CA TYR A 202 3.46 12.25 7.59
C TYR A 202 3.00 12.37 9.03
N ASN A 203 3.93 12.61 9.95
CA ASN A 203 3.55 13.08 11.28
C ASN A 203 3.29 14.60 11.27
N TRP A 204 2.70 15.11 12.36
CA TRP A 204 2.38 16.54 12.43
C TRP A 204 3.63 17.43 12.47
N PHE A 205 4.74 16.94 13.03
CA PHE A 205 5.99 17.70 13.04
C PHE A 205 6.47 18.01 11.60
N ALA A 206 6.26 17.11 10.65
CA ALA A 206 6.54 17.38 9.24
C ALA A 206 5.51 18.36 8.63
N ALA A 207 4.23 18.22 8.99
CA ALA A 207 3.16 19.08 8.46
C ALA A 207 3.26 20.53 8.90
N SER A 208 3.82 20.79 10.10
CA SER A 208 3.96 22.13 10.72
C SER A 208 5.37 22.71 10.68
N ASP A 209 6.35 22.00 10.11
CA ASP A 209 7.74 22.42 10.07
C ASP A 209 7.93 23.73 9.31
N THR A 210 8.65 24.67 9.89
CA THR A 210 8.88 26.00 9.30
C THR A 210 9.69 25.96 8.01
N ARG A 211 10.44 24.88 7.76
CA ARG A 211 11.13 24.64 6.49
C ARG A 211 10.17 24.35 5.33
N ASN A 212 8.89 24.17 5.63
CA ASN A 212 7.78 23.87 4.74
C ASN A 212 8.02 22.63 3.85
N ILE A 213 7.06 21.73 3.85
CA ILE A 213 7.10 20.51 3.02
C ILE A 213 6.27 20.64 1.71
N ALA A 214 5.47 21.69 1.60
CA ALA A 214 4.65 21.94 0.42
C ALA A 214 5.50 22.45 -0.77
N PRO A 215 5.02 22.36 -2.00
CA PRO A 215 5.67 23.00 -3.16
C PRO A 215 5.87 24.50 -2.97
N SER A 216 6.82 25.09 -3.71
CA SER A 216 7.06 26.55 -3.67
C SER A 216 5.80 27.35 -4.02
N GLY A 217 5.47 28.36 -3.20
CA GLY A 217 4.23 29.13 -3.31
C GLY A 217 2.98 28.42 -2.75
N TRP A 218 3.18 27.29 -2.06
CA TRP A 218 2.13 26.49 -1.43
C TRP A 218 2.47 26.26 0.04
N ARG A 219 1.45 25.89 0.80
CA ARG A 219 1.57 25.50 2.20
C ARG A 219 0.67 24.30 2.52
N VAL A 220 0.96 23.60 3.59
CA VAL A 220 0.04 22.63 4.16
C VAL A 220 -1.26 23.35 4.55
N ALA A 221 -2.40 22.77 4.23
CA ALA A 221 -3.69 23.39 4.55
C ALA A 221 -3.87 23.52 6.07
N SER A 222 -4.36 24.67 6.52
CA SER A 222 -4.73 24.93 7.91
C SER A 222 -6.15 24.43 8.22
N ALA A 223 -6.50 24.36 9.51
CA ALA A 223 -7.89 24.12 9.92
C ALA A 223 -8.87 25.17 9.33
N GLU A 224 -8.42 26.43 9.23
CA GLU A 224 -9.21 27.50 8.62
C GLU A 224 -9.44 27.27 7.11
N ASP A 225 -8.45 26.76 6.38
CA ASP A 225 -8.62 26.43 4.96
C ASP A 225 -9.68 25.36 4.75
N TRP A 226 -9.65 24.31 5.57
CA TRP A 226 -10.64 23.24 5.52
C TRP A 226 -12.04 23.75 5.91
N SER A 227 -12.12 24.63 6.91
CA SER A 227 -13.40 25.25 7.29
C SER A 227 -13.98 26.15 6.18
N LYS A 228 -13.11 26.89 5.45
CA LYS A 228 -13.53 27.67 4.27
C LYS A 228 -14.02 26.76 3.14
N LEU A 229 -13.33 25.65 2.90
CA LEU A 229 -13.73 24.66 1.91
C LEU A 229 -15.08 24.03 2.29
N GLU A 230 -15.25 23.62 3.54
CA GLU A 230 -16.51 23.07 4.04
C GLU A 230 -17.65 24.07 3.89
N LEU A 231 -17.47 25.32 4.32
CA LEU A 231 -18.49 26.38 4.19
C LEU A 231 -18.88 26.63 2.72
N TYR A 232 -17.92 26.60 1.80
CA TYR A 232 -18.20 26.72 0.37
C TYR A 232 -19.06 25.56 -0.16
N LEU A 233 -18.82 24.34 0.31
CA LEU A 233 -19.54 23.14 -0.11
C LEU A 233 -20.88 22.97 0.61
N ASN A 234 -21.01 23.55 1.80
CA ASN A 234 -22.18 23.47 2.69
C ASN A 234 -22.53 24.84 3.27
N PRO A 235 -22.98 25.80 2.45
CA PRO A 235 -23.21 27.18 2.89
C PRO A 235 -24.31 27.33 3.94
N PHE A 236 -25.17 26.34 4.10
CA PHE A 236 -26.27 26.34 5.07
C PHE A 236 -25.91 25.60 6.37
N ASN A 237 -24.67 25.09 6.48
CA ASN A 237 -24.18 24.34 7.63
C ASN A 237 -25.17 23.26 8.13
N ASN A 238 -25.77 22.54 7.22
CA ASN A 238 -26.67 21.46 7.57
C ASN A 238 -25.89 20.13 7.69
N HIS A 239 -26.19 19.36 8.74
CA HIS A 239 -25.50 18.10 9.04
C HIS A 239 -25.73 16.96 8.03
N GLN A 240 -26.47 17.21 6.94
CA GLN A 240 -26.68 16.26 5.85
C GLN A 240 -26.08 16.79 4.53
N SER A 241 -25.00 17.56 4.62
CA SER A 241 -24.44 18.27 3.46
C SER A 241 -23.83 17.40 2.40
N ASN A 242 -23.42 16.18 2.74
CA ASN A 242 -22.63 15.30 1.87
C ASN A 242 -21.39 16.02 1.27
N ALA A 243 -20.85 17.01 1.98
CA ALA A 243 -19.72 17.82 1.51
C ALA A 243 -18.50 16.97 1.17
N GLY A 244 -18.24 15.94 1.99
CA GLY A 244 -17.15 14.99 1.73
C GLY A 244 -17.35 14.21 0.44
N ASN A 245 -18.58 13.81 0.10
CA ASN A 245 -18.87 13.11 -1.16
C ASN A 245 -18.56 13.96 -2.40
N LYS A 246 -18.62 15.29 -2.29
CA LYS A 246 -18.24 16.21 -3.37
C LYS A 246 -16.72 16.26 -3.60
N LEU A 247 -15.93 15.87 -2.59
CA LEU A 247 -14.46 15.84 -2.63
C LEU A 247 -13.89 14.47 -2.97
N ARG A 248 -14.62 13.39 -2.68
CA ARG A 248 -14.14 12.02 -2.83
C ARG A 248 -14.08 11.60 -4.30
N GLU A 249 -13.06 10.81 -4.64
CA GLU A 249 -12.97 10.12 -5.92
C GLU A 249 -14.26 9.34 -6.22
N THR A 250 -14.68 9.30 -7.49
CA THR A 250 -15.98 8.75 -7.91
C THR A 250 -16.06 7.24 -8.00
N THR A 251 -14.93 6.52 -7.82
CA THR A 251 -14.90 5.07 -7.99
C THR A 251 -14.97 4.33 -6.66
N SER A 252 -15.59 3.14 -6.69
CA SER A 252 -15.57 2.18 -5.58
C SER A 252 -14.23 1.46 -5.40
N ALA A 253 -13.26 1.72 -6.28
CA ALA A 253 -12.00 1.00 -6.29
C ALA A 253 -11.13 1.32 -5.07
N HIS A 254 -11.07 2.58 -4.67
CA HIS A 254 -10.32 3.02 -3.52
C HIS A 254 -11.19 3.13 -2.26
N TRP A 255 -12.49 3.38 -2.41
CA TRP A 255 -13.41 3.52 -1.30
C TRP A 255 -14.21 2.23 -1.10
N LYS A 256 -14.20 1.64 0.10
CA LYS A 256 -15.07 0.50 0.42
C LYS A 256 -16.51 0.99 0.56
N ASN A 257 -17.43 0.27 -0.06
CA ASN A 257 -18.86 0.51 0.10
C ASN A 257 -19.26 0.27 1.56
N THR A 258 -19.61 1.34 2.25
CA THR A 258 -20.47 1.28 3.43
C THR A 258 -21.85 1.79 2.99
N ASN A 259 -22.90 1.30 3.60
CA ASN A 259 -24.29 1.50 3.16
C ASN A 259 -24.74 2.96 2.95
N ASP A 260 -23.93 3.95 3.42
CA ASP A 260 -24.24 5.39 3.34
C ASP A 260 -23.40 6.17 2.30
N PHE A 261 -22.48 5.52 1.56
CA PHE A 261 -21.53 6.24 0.72
C PHE A 261 -21.72 6.04 -0.78
N SER A 262 -22.92 5.71 -1.21
CA SER A 262 -23.23 5.31 -2.59
C SER A 262 -22.99 6.39 -3.65
N ILE A 263 -22.68 7.65 -3.29
CA ILE A 263 -22.59 8.73 -4.27
C ILE A 263 -21.39 9.65 -3.99
N SER A 264 -20.17 9.13 -4.16
CA SER A 264 -19.01 10.00 -4.33
C SER A 264 -19.10 10.65 -5.71
N THR A 265 -19.14 11.97 -5.78
CA THR A 265 -19.33 12.69 -7.05
C THR A 265 -18.05 13.31 -7.59
N ASN A 266 -17.05 13.54 -6.73
CA ASN A 266 -15.84 14.31 -7.07
C ASN A 266 -16.14 15.58 -7.91
N GLN A 267 -17.29 16.17 -7.69
CA GLN A 267 -17.74 17.31 -8.50
C GLN A 267 -16.82 18.53 -8.39
N THR A 268 -15.99 18.59 -7.35
CA THR A 268 -15.01 19.65 -7.13
C THR A 268 -13.68 19.38 -7.82
N GLY A 269 -13.38 18.14 -8.19
CA GLY A 269 -12.06 17.71 -8.67
C GLY A 269 -11.01 17.54 -7.58
N PHE A 270 -11.37 17.62 -6.29
CA PHE A 270 -10.42 17.44 -5.18
C PHE A 270 -9.83 16.03 -5.11
N THR A 271 -10.58 15.02 -5.54
CA THR A 271 -10.15 13.62 -5.69
C THR A 271 -9.52 13.06 -4.41
N ALA A 272 -10.24 13.17 -3.29
CA ALA A 272 -9.78 12.58 -2.03
C ALA A 272 -9.76 11.04 -2.12
N LEU A 273 -8.71 10.43 -1.59
CA LEU A 273 -8.50 8.98 -1.51
C LEU A 273 -8.36 8.53 -0.05
N PRO A 274 -8.86 7.35 0.32
CA PRO A 274 -8.73 6.79 1.66
C PRO A 274 -7.33 6.16 1.81
N ALA A 275 -6.31 7.00 1.96
CA ALA A 275 -4.90 6.58 1.99
C ALA A 275 -4.49 5.87 3.30
N GLY A 276 -5.44 5.67 4.22
CA GLY A 276 -5.16 5.07 5.52
C GLY A 276 -4.45 6.01 6.49
N LYS A 277 -3.97 5.43 7.56
CA LYS A 277 -3.21 6.10 8.63
C LYS A 277 -2.21 5.14 9.27
N VAL A 278 -1.22 5.66 9.96
CA VAL A 278 -0.39 4.89 10.90
C VAL A 278 -0.60 5.38 12.31
N VAL A 279 -0.79 4.45 13.23
CA VAL A 279 -1.09 4.71 14.63
C VAL A 279 -0.31 3.75 15.55
N THR A 280 -0.46 3.92 16.85
CA THR A 280 0.18 3.09 17.88
C THR A 280 -0.06 1.60 17.69
N LEU A 281 0.95 0.79 17.95
CA LEU A 281 0.78 -0.65 18.12
C LEU A 281 -0.28 -0.96 19.22
N PRO A 282 -1.07 -2.05 19.06
CA PRO A 282 -0.88 -3.15 18.10
C PRO A 282 -1.45 -2.90 16.69
N PHE A 283 -2.04 -1.75 16.43
CA PHE A 283 -2.79 -1.50 15.19
C PHE A 283 -1.89 -1.20 13.98
N GLY A 284 -0.80 -0.42 14.14
CA GLY A 284 0.10 -0.07 13.04
C GLY A 284 -0.60 0.68 11.90
N PHE A 285 -0.56 0.14 10.69
CA PHE A 285 -1.26 0.69 9.54
C PHE A 285 -2.74 0.31 9.53
N MET A 286 -3.61 1.27 9.29
CA MET A 286 -5.06 1.11 9.33
C MET A 286 -5.76 1.90 8.21
N ASP A 287 -6.99 1.48 7.94
CA ASP A 287 -8.00 2.23 7.18
C ASP A 287 -7.69 2.52 5.71
N ILE A 288 -6.71 1.86 5.09
CA ILE A 288 -6.56 1.96 3.63
C ILE A 288 -7.82 1.42 2.94
N ALA A 289 -8.26 2.09 1.89
CA ALA A 289 -9.50 1.79 1.21
C ALA A 289 -10.73 1.75 2.15
N SER A 290 -10.69 2.49 3.26
CA SER A 290 -11.77 2.56 4.26
C SER A 290 -12.87 3.55 3.84
N SER A 291 -13.77 3.83 4.76
CA SER A 291 -14.81 4.84 4.58
C SER A 291 -14.35 6.27 4.83
N CYS A 292 -13.13 6.49 5.34
CA CYS A 292 -12.59 7.80 5.70
C CYS A 292 -11.18 8.01 5.17
N ALA A 293 -10.88 9.24 4.73
CA ALA A 293 -9.53 9.74 4.54
C ALA A 293 -9.13 10.63 5.72
N TYR A 294 -7.83 10.71 6.00
CA TYR A 294 -7.27 11.45 7.13
C TYR A 294 -6.22 12.42 6.62
N PHE A 295 -6.36 13.70 7.01
CA PHE A 295 -5.44 14.75 6.57
C PHE A 295 -4.96 15.56 7.76
N TRP A 296 -3.64 15.73 7.89
CA TRP A 296 -3.12 16.73 8.80
C TRP A 296 -3.47 18.14 8.34
N THR A 297 -3.64 19.02 9.32
CA THR A 297 -3.52 20.46 9.10
C THR A 297 -2.19 20.94 9.72
N ASN A 298 -1.74 22.14 9.33
CA ASN A 298 -0.61 22.77 9.98
C ASN A 298 -1.00 23.46 11.30
N THR A 299 -2.26 23.36 11.73
CA THR A 299 -2.80 23.99 12.94
C THR A 299 -2.67 23.03 14.11
N GLY A 300 -2.08 23.49 15.22
CA GLY A 300 -1.94 22.69 16.44
C GLY A 300 -0.89 23.22 17.38
N THR A 301 -0.65 22.45 18.44
CA THR A 301 0.35 22.69 19.49
C THR A 301 1.15 21.41 19.74
N LEU A 302 2.14 21.47 20.65
CA LEU A 302 2.88 20.27 21.04
C LEU A 302 2.02 19.26 21.80
N ASP A 303 0.92 19.70 22.42
CA ASP A 303 0.01 18.83 23.19
C ASP A 303 -1.04 18.12 22.34
N GLY A 304 -1.25 18.59 21.11
CA GLY A 304 -2.18 17.96 20.16
C GLY A 304 -2.49 18.87 18.97
N SER A 305 -2.77 18.26 17.87
CA SER A 305 -2.92 18.96 16.59
C SER A 305 -4.20 18.60 15.86
N SER A 306 -4.62 19.47 14.96
CA SER A 306 -5.83 19.24 14.23
C SER A 306 -5.62 18.41 12.98
N CYS A 307 -6.56 17.51 12.74
CA CYS A 307 -6.68 16.76 11.50
C CYS A 307 -8.10 16.81 10.97
N VAL A 308 -8.26 16.42 9.73
CA VAL A 308 -9.54 16.30 9.06
C VAL A 308 -9.86 14.83 8.83
N TYR A 309 -11.07 14.45 9.22
CA TYR A 309 -11.72 13.22 8.78
C TYR A 309 -12.63 13.57 7.60
N LEU A 310 -12.42 12.91 6.49
CA LEU A 310 -13.22 13.09 5.30
C LEU A 310 -13.92 11.77 4.96
N GLY A 311 -15.17 11.70 5.31
CA GLY A 311 -16.11 10.64 4.95
C GLY A 311 -17.17 11.17 3.98
N ALA A 312 -18.44 10.95 4.27
CA ALA A 312 -19.56 11.64 3.58
C ALA A 312 -19.56 13.14 3.89
N GLU A 313 -19.11 13.49 5.08
CA GLU A 313 -18.94 14.86 5.57
C GLU A 313 -17.46 15.16 5.81
N ILE A 314 -17.16 16.42 6.09
CA ILE A 314 -15.86 16.92 6.53
C ILE A 314 -15.96 17.16 8.03
N SER A 315 -15.04 16.61 8.81
CA SER A 315 -15.00 16.80 10.27
C SER A 315 -13.59 17.17 10.71
N LEU A 316 -13.46 18.23 11.50
CA LEU A 316 -12.20 18.62 12.13
C LEU A 316 -12.10 17.99 13.53
N ASP A 317 -10.95 17.40 13.83
CA ASP A 317 -10.58 16.89 15.14
C ASP A 317 -9.31 17.62 15.63
N TYR A 318 -9.33 18.16 16.84
CA TYR A 318 -8.30 19.07 17.35
C TYR A 318 -7.33 18.47 18.36
N MET A 319 -7.44 17.18 18.67
CA MET A 319 -6.65 16.57 19.75
C MET A 319 -5.91 15.31 19.32
N GLN A 320 -5.42 15.28 18.08
CA GLN A 320 -4.68 14.13 17.62
C GLN A 320 -3.22 14.14 18.07
N PRO A 321 -2.68 13.02 18.57
CA PRO A 321 -1.26 12.89 18.87
C PRO A 321 -0.37 13.17 17.65
N ASN A 322 0.61 14.05 17.84
CA ASN A 322 1.49 14.57 16.78
C ASN A 322 2.32 13.49 16.07
N CYS A 323 2.50 12.33 16.71
CA CYS A 323 3.25 11.19 16.17
C CYS A 323 2.46 10.31 15.21
N LYS A 324 1.13 10.46 15.09
CA LYS A 324 0.35 9.69 14.10
C LYS A 324 0.74 10.07 12.68
N GLY A 325 0.56 9.13 11.75
CA GLY A 325 0.81 9.37 10.32
C GLY A 325 -0.50 9.55 9.55
N PHE A 326 -0.68 10.72 8.93
CA PHE A 326 -1.81 11.03 8.06
C PHE A 326 -1.33 11.65 6.74
N SER A 327 -2.19 11.64 5.74
CA SER A 327 -1.92 12.34 4.47
C SER A 327 -1.86 13.86 4.65
N ILE A 328 -1.32 14.54 3.65
CA ILE A 328 -1.30 16.02 3.56
C ILE A 328 -1.89 16.47 2.25
N ARG A 329 -2.71 17.52 2.31
CA ARG A 329 -3.14 18.32 1.17
C ARG A 329 -2.61 19.73 1.31
N CYS A 330 -2.12 20.27 0.20
CA CYS A 330 -1.60 21.63 0.17
C CYS A 330 -2.59 22.57 -0.53
N VAL A 331 -2.53 23.82 -0.12
CA VAL A 331 -3.28 24.95 -0.66
C VAL A 331 -2.29 26.02 -1.13
N LYS A 332 -2.61 26.71 -2.23
CA LYS A 332 -1.81 27.80 -2.75
C LYS A 332 -1.89 29.01 -1.82
N ASN A 333 -0.76 29.69 -1.61
CA ASN A 333 -0.69 30.91 -0.78
C ASN A 333 -1.50 32.06 -1.37
#